data_f8fb0e428b7f29d14d35d59b2db44d40
#
_entry.id   f8fb0e428b7f29d14d35d59b2db44d40
#
_cell.length_a   1.000
_cell.length_b   1.000
_cell.length_c   1.000
_cell.angle_alpha   90.00
_cell.angle_beta   90.00
_cell.angle_gamma   90.00
#
_symmetry.space_group_name_H-M   'P 1'
#
loop_
_entity.id
_entity.type
_entity.pdbx_description
1 polymer ?
#
loop_
_entity_poly.entity_id
_entity_poly.type
_entity_poly.pdbx_seq_one_letter_code
_entity_poly.pdbx_strand_id
1 'polypeptide(L)'
;MFLLDTNVISELRKPQANPNVVAWASTVPAYRLYISAISLLEIETGILRLERRDPTQAAPLRNWLEAHVVPAFAGRVLSIDGTVARRCARLHVPDRSNECDALIAATALVHGLTVVTRNTKDFAFSNAPLLNPWEP
;
A
#
# COMPACT_ATOMS: atom_id res chain seq x y z
N MET A 1 -6.44 9.06 9.67
CA MET A 1 -5.17 8.74 9.01
C MET A 1 -5.36 7.57 8.07
N PHE A 2 -4.48 7.42 7.10
CA PHE A 2 -4.68 6.52 5.97
C PHE A 2 -3.50 5.59 5.77
N LEU A 3 -3.79 4.34 5.38
CA LEU A 3 -2.80 3.35 4.97
C LEU A 3 -2.98 3.13 3.46
N LEU A 4 -2.00 3.54 2.67
CA LEU A 4 -2.08 3.43 1.22
C LEU A 4 -1.74 2.01 0.77
N ASP A 5 -2.65 1.39 0.02
CA ASP A 5 -2.35 0.13 -0.66
C ASP A 5 -1.34 0.39 -1.78
N THR A 6 -0.62 -0.64 -2.16
CA THR A 6 0.44 -0.58 -3.16
C THR A 6 -0.04 0.04 -4.49
N ASN A 7 -1.27 -0.26 -4.91
CA ASN A 7 -1.81 0.27 -6.17
C ASN A 7 -1.95 1.80 -6.15
N VAL A 8 -2.21 2.40 -4.99
CA VAL A 8 -2.30 3.87 -4.87
C VAL A 8 -0.91 4.49 -5.01
N ILE A 9 0.10 3.91 -4.35
CA ILE A 9 1.48 4.38 -4.44
C ILE A 9 1.96 4.33 -5.89
N SER A 10 1.68 3.20 -6.56
CA SER A 10 2.06 3.00 -7.97
C SER A 10 1.33 3.94 -8.91
N GLU A 11 0.06 4.25 -8.65
CA GLU A 11 -0.71 5.20 -9.47
C GLU A 11 -0.14 6.60 -9.40
N LEU A 12 0.22 7.05 -8.20
CA LEU A 12 0.76 8.41 -7.99
C LEU A 12 2.12 8.62 -8.67
N ARG A 13 2.84 7.54 -9.01
CA ARG A 13 4.09 7.60 -9.78
C ARG A 13 3.89 8.02 -11.23
N LYS A 14 2.75 7.68 -11.81
CA LYS A 14 2.53 7.83 -13.26
C LYS A 14 2.45 9.30 -13.65
N PRO A 15 3.07 9.71 -14.77
CA PRO A 15 2.94 11.09 -15.27
C PRO A 15 1.48 11.47 -15.54
N GLN A 16 0.67 10.49 -15.98
CA GLN A 16 -0.76 10.69 -16.25
C GLN A 16 -1.57 9.87 -15.24
N ALA A 17 -1.31 10.10 -13.95
CA ALA A 17 -2.07 9.46 -12.90
C ALA A 17 -3.55 9.85 -12.97
N ASN A 18 -4.42 8.97 -12.49
CA ASN A 18 -5.86 9.22 -12.47
C ASN A 18 -6.14 10.54 -11.73
N PRO A 19 -6.88 11.48 -12.34
CA PRO A 19 -7.10 12.80 -11.74
C PRO A 19 -7.84 12.75 -10.40
N ASN A 20 -8.72 11.78 -10.19
CA ASN A 20 -9.41 11.63 -8.91
C ASN A 20 -8.43 11.23 -7.79
N VAL A 21 -7.50 10.34 -8.09
CA VAL A 21 -6.47 9.91 -7.14
C VAL A 21 -5.55 11.07 -6.78
N VAL A 22 -5.10 11.81 -7.78
CA VAL A 22 -4.25 12.99 -7.58
C VAL A 22 -4.98 14.04 -6.74
N ALA A 23 -6.24 14.32 -7.07
CA ALA A 23 -7.05 15.28 -6.34
C ALA A 23 -7.20 14.88 -4.88
N TRP A 24 -7.51 13.61 -4.62
CA TRP A 24 -7.63 13.12 -3.25
C TRP A 24 -6.31 13.27 -2.49
N ALA A 25 -5.21 12.82 -3.08
CA ALA A 25 -3.89 12.87 -2.44
C ALA A 25 -3.47 14.31 -2.11
N SER A 26 -3.82 15.26 -2.97
CA SER A 26 -3.47 16.66 -2.76
C SER A 26 -4.22 17.32 -1.60
N THR A 27 -5.35 16.73 -1.18
CA THR A 27 -6.14 17.24 -0.05
C THR A 27 -5.67 16.71 1.31
N VAL A 28 -4.79 15.71 1.33
CA VAL A 28 -4.37 15.06 2.58
C VAL A 28 -2.92 15.43 2.90
N PRO A 29 -2.68 15.97 4.10
CA PRO A 29 -1.28 16.24 4.51
C PRO A 29 -0.46 14.96 4.55
N ALA A 30 0.80 15.06 4.12
CA ALA A 30 1.69 13.89 4.03
C ALA A 30 1.82 13.13 5.36
N TYR A 31 1.81 13.83 6.50
CA TYR A 31 1.96 13.19 7.81
C TYR A 31 0.80 12.26 8.17
N ARG A 32 -0.32 12.33 7.45
CA ARG A 32 -1.48 11.46 7.65
C ARG A 32 -1.45 10.22 6.75
N LEU A 33 -0.46 10.10 5.88
CA LEU A 33 -0.33 8.98 4.94
C LEU A 33 0.75 8.03 5.42
N TYR A 34 0.38 6.76 5.58
CA TYR A 34 1.26 5.67 6.00
C TYR A 34 1.26 4.58 4.95
N ILE A 35 2.30 3.77 4.94
CA ILE A 35 2.36 2.55 4.15
C ILE A 35 2.77 1.38 5.04
N SER A 36 2.39 0.17 4.63
CA SER A 36 2.82 -1.06 5.28
C SER A 36 4.19 -1.49 4.73
N ALA A 37 4.98 -2.16 5.57
CA ALA A 37 6.17 -2.87 5.10
C ALA A 37 5.85 -3.84 3.95
N ILE A 38 4.62 -4.36 3.91
CA ILE A 38 4.15 -5.24 2.82
C ILE A 38 4.12 -4.50 1.48
N SER A 39 3.75 -3.23 1.46
CA SER A 39 3.78 -2.44 0.21
C SER A 39 5.21 -2.30 -0.32
N LEU A 40 6.18 -2.09 0.57
CA LEU A 40 7.60 -2.07 0.15
C LEU A 40 8.03 -3.43 -0.38
N LEU A 41 7.60 -4.52 0.26
CA LEU A 41 7.88 -5.88 -0.21
C LEU A 41 7.33 -6.08 -1.63
N GLU A 42 6.10 -5.67 -1.88
CA GLU A 42 5.47 -5.83 -3.19
C GLU A 42 6.17 -5.00 -4.27
N ILE A 43 6.48 -3.75 -3.96
CA ILE A 43 7.17 -2.85 -4.91
C ILE A 43 8.58 -3.38 -5.19
N GLU A 44 9.34 -3.73 -4.16
CA GLU A 44 10.72 -4.25 -4.30
C GLU A 44 10.72 -5.54 -5.12
N THR A 45 9.79 -6.46 -4.82
CA THR A 45 9.67 -7.71 -5.57
C THR A 45 9.39 -7.47 -7.05
N GLY A 46 8.48 -6.54 -7.35
CA GLY A 46 8.16 -6.19 -8.73
C GLY A 46 9.35 -5.61 -9.48
N ILE A 47 10.12 -4.74 -8.83
CA ILE A 47 11.32 -4.14 -9.42
C ILE A 47 12.39 -5.21 -9.66
N LEU A 48 12.64 -6.07 -8.68
CA LEU A 48 13.66 -7.13 -8.80
C LEU A 48 13.32 -8.09 -9.93
N ARG A 49 12.05 -8.45 -10.09
CA ARG A 49 11.63 -9.31 -11.20
C ARG A 49 11.84 -8.63 -12.56
N LEU A 50 11.53 -7.33 -12.63
CA LEU A 50 11.74 -6.59 -13.87
C LEU A 50 13.22 -6.40 -14.16
N GLU A 51 14.05 -6.12 -13.15
CA GLU A 51 15.51 -6.01 -13.31
C GLU A 51 16.11 -7.26 -13.92
N ARG A 52 15.56 -8.42 -13.55
CA ARG A 52 16.02 -9.70 -14.09
C ARG A 52 15.71 -9.87 -15.57
N ARG A 53 14.57 -9.33 -16.04
CA ARG A 53 14.13 -9.44 -17.45
C ARG A 53 14.60 -8.30 -18.32
N ASP A 54 14.54 -7.07 -17.78
CA ASP A 54 14.82 -5.85 -18.51
C ASP A 54 15.36 -4.77 -17.58
N PRO A 55 16.69 -4.78 -17.33
CA PRO A 55 17.30 -3.80 -16.43
C PRO A 55 17.07 -2.35 -16.85
N THR A 56 16.95 -2.10 -18.15
CA THR A 56 16.75 -0.73 -18.66
C THR A 56 15.38 -0.19 -18.26
N GLN A 57 14.33 -1.00 -18.36
CA GLN A 57 12.98 -0.60 -17.93
C GLN A 57 12.87 -0.50 -16.41
N ALA A 58 13.63 -1.31 -15.69
CA ALA A 58 13.59 -1.34 -14.24
C ALA A 58 14.28 -0.14 -13.60
N ALA A 59 15.28 0.46 -14.25
CA ALA A 59 16.07 1.54 -13.68
C ALA A 59 15.24 2.75 -13.21
N PRO A 60 14.26 3.27 -13.99
CA PRO A 60 13.41 4.35 -13.51
C PRO A 60 12.60 3.98 -12.27
N LEU A 61 12.11 2.73 -12.19
CA LEU A 61 11.34 2.26 -11.04
C LEU A 61 12.22 2.12 -9.80
N ARG A 62 13.45 1.64 -9.96
CA ARG A 62 14.42 1.57 -8.88
C ARG A 62 14.70 2.98 -8.34
N ASN A 63 14.95 3.92 -9.23
CA ASN A 63 15.19 5.31 -8.83
C ASN A 63 14.00 5.91 -8.11
N TRP A 64 12.78 5.64 -8.61
CA TRP A 64 11.56 6.12 -7.97
C TRP A 64 11.43 5.58 -6.54
N LEU A 65 11.66 4.29 -6.34
CA LEU A 65 11.59 3.69 -5.00
C LEU A 65 12.62 4.34 -4.06
N GLU A 66 13.89 4.39 -4.49
CA GLU A 66 14.98 4.85 -3.62
C GLU A 66 14.97 6.35 -3.37
N ALA A 67 14.64 7.14 -4.38
CA ALA A 67 14.73 8.59 -4.31
C ALA A 67 13.42 9.28 -3.89
N HIS A 68 12.28 8.62 -4.08
CA HIS A 68 10.97 9.24 -3.81
C HIS A 68 10.15 8.49 -2.77
N VAL A 69 9.94 7.19 -2.91
CA VAL A 69 9.06 6.45 -1.98
C VAL A 69 9.68 6.31 -0.60
N VAL A 70 10.89 5.79 -0.53
CA VAL A 70 11.56 5.55 0.76
C VAL A 70 11.72 6.85 1.55
N PRO A 71 12.22 7.95 0.97
CA PRO A 71 12.31 9.21 1.71
C PRO A 71 10.96 9.81 2.08
N ALA A 72 9.97 9.72 1.18
CA ALA A 72 8.65 10.32 1.41
C ALA A 72 7.94 9.71 2.62
N PHE A 73 8.12 8.40 2.85
CA PHE A 73 7.47 7.71 3.96
C PHE A 73 8.41 7.42 5.13
N ALA A 74 9.55 8.08 5.19
CA ALA A 74 10.48 7.91 6.32
C ALA A 74 9.75 8.17 7.64
N GLY A 75 9.80 7.21 8.57
CA GLY A 75 9.09 7.27 9.85
C GLY A 75 7.61 6.93 9.75
N ARG A 76 7.07 6.63 8.56
CA ARG A 76 5.66 6.31 8.36
C ARG A 76 5.46 4.98 7.62
N VAL A 77 6.43 4.09 7.69
CA VAL A 77 6.32 2.71 7.25
C VAL A 77 5.99 1.86 8.48
N LEU A 78 4.83 1.21 8.48
CA LEU A 78 4.38 0.40 9.60
C LEU A 78 4.86 -1.04 9.45
N SER A 79 5.52 -1.54 10.48
CA SER A 79 6.09 -2.89 10.48
C SER A 79 5.03 -3.97 10.70
N ILE A 80 5.36 -5.20 10.31
CA ILE A 80 4.58 -6.38 10.62
C ILE A 80 5.15 -6.97 11.92
N ASP A 81 4.64 -6.49 13.03
CA ASP A 81 5.05 -6.97 14.35
C ASP A 81 4.14 -8.12 14.82
N GLY A 82 4.36 -8.59 16.06
CA GLY A 82 3.57 -9.69 16.62
C GLY A 82 2.09 -9.35 16.75
N THR A 83 1.75 -8.12 17.09
CA THR A 83 0.35 -7.67 17.21
C THR A 83 -0.35 -7.72 15.86
N VAL A 84 0.29 -7.21 14.82
CA VAL A 84 -0.24 -7.26 13.45
C VAL A 84 -0.36 -8.70 12.96
N ALA A 85 0.65 -9.53 13.19
CA ALA A 85 0.64 -10.93 12.77
C ALA A 85 -0.53 -11.70 13.41
N ARG A 86 -0.76 -11.50 14.70
CA ARG A 86 -1.87 -12.17 15.40
C ARG A 86 -3.23 -11.66 14.95
N ARG A 87 -3.34 -10.37 14.67
CA ARG A 87 -4.58 -9.81 14.12
C ARG A 87 -4.85 -10.34 12.71
N CYS A 88 -3.79 -10.49 11.90
CA CYS A 88 -3.88 -11.07 10.57
C CYS A 88 -4.40 -12.51 10.60
N ALA A 89 -3.93 -13.31 11.57
CA ALA A 89 -4.38 -14.69 11.71
C ALA A 89 -5.91 -14.80 11.81
N ARG A 90 -6.55 -13.86 12.50
CA ARG A 90 -8.02 -13.83 12.63
C ARG A 90 -8.72 -13.61 11.30
N LEU A 91 -8.09 -12.91 10.38
CA LEU A 91 -8.66 -12.63 9.07
C LEU A 91 -8.65 -13.86 8.15
N HIS A 92 -7.87 -14.88 8.49
CA HIS A 92 -7.83 -16.15 7.75
C HIS A 92 -8.82 -17.19 8.26
N VAL A 93 -9.65 -16.84 9.24
CA VAL A 93 -10.62 -17.76 9.84
C VAL A 93 -12.01 -17.16 9.73
N PRO A 94 -13.01 -17.89 9.23
CA PRO A 94 -12.98 -19.32 8.88
C PRO A 94 -12.27 -19.64 7.56
N ASP A 95 -12.18 -18.67 6.64
CA ASP A 95 -11.63 -18.89 5.31
C ASP A 95 -10.33 -18.12 5.11
N ARG A 96 -9.35 -18.77 4.49
CA ARG A 96 -8.07 -18.15 4.21
C ARG A 96 -8.22 -17.02 3.19
N SER A 97 -7.63 -15.87 3.49
CA SER A 97 -7.59 -14.69 2.61
C SER A 97 -6.21 -14.56 1.95
N ASN A 98 -6.11 -13.67 0.95
CA ASN A 98 -4.81 -13.33 0.35
C ASN A 98 -3.88 -12.81 1.44
N GLU A 99 -2.65 -13.34 1.50
CA GLU A 99 -1.71 -13.05 2.58
C GLU A 99 -1.33 -11.58 2.65
N CYS A 100 -0.96 -10.98 1.52
CA CYS A 100 -0.54 -9.57 1.49
C CYS A 100 -1.70 -8.64 1.83
N ASP A 101 -2.89 -8.88 1.27
CA ASP A 101 -4.07 -8.08 1.58
C ASP A 101 -4.45 -8.21 3.05
N ALA A 102 -4.37 -9.42 3.60
CA ALA A 102 -4.68 -9.67 5.01
C ALA A 102 -3.69 -8.93 5.93
N LEU A 103 -2.41 -8.91 5.60
CA LEU A 103 -1.39 -8.20 6.37
C LEU A 103 -1.59 -6.68 6.31
N ILE A 104 -1.92 -6.14 5.15
CA ILE A 104 -2.23 -4.71 5.01
C ILE A 104 -3.49 -4.37 5.84
N ALA A 105 -4.55 -5.16 5.71
CA ALA A 105 -5.78 -4.94 6.46
C ALA A 105 -5.55 -5.03 7.97
N ALA A 106 -4.79 -6.02 8.44
CA ALA A 106 -4.46 -6.17 9.85
C ALA A 106 -3.67 -4.98 10.38
N THR A 107 -2.73 -4.46 9.59
CA THR A 107 -1.97 -3.26 9.95
C THR A 107 -2.92 -2.07 10.16
N ALA A 108 -3.86 -1.87 9.25
CA ALA A 108 -4.84 -0.80 9.36
C ALA A 108 -5.72 -0.96 10.61
N LEU A 109 -6.18 -2.18 10.87
CA LEU A 109 -7.04 -2.45 12.03
C LEU A 109 -6.31 -2.23 13.36
N VAL A 110 -5.04 -2.64 13.46
CA VAL A 110 -4.25 -2.46 14.67
C VAL A 110 -3.99 -0.97 14.95
N HIS A 111 -3.73 -0.20 13.91
CA HIS A 111 -3.37 1.22 14.05
C HIS A 111 -4.56 2.19 13.87
N GLY A 112 -5.76 1.68 13.65
CA GLY A 112 -6.95 2.52 13.50
C GLY A 112 -6.95 3.37 12.23
N LEU A 113 -6.44 2.82 11.11
CA LEU A 113 -6.30 3.53 9.84
C LEU A 113 -7.37 3.09 8.84
N THR A 114 -7.67 3.98 7.89
CA THR A 114 -8.48 3.64 6.72
C THR A 114 -7.56 3.15 5.61
N VAL A 115 -7.87 1.98 5.02
CA VAL A 115 -7.13 1.47 3.86
C VAL A 115 -7.60 2.22 2.62
N VAL A 116 -6.65 2.80 1.90
CA VAL A 116 -6.91 3.51 0.64
C VAL A 116 -6.49 2.59 -0.49
N THR A 117 -7.45 2.14 -1.28
CA THR A 117 -7.22 1.12 -2.31
C THR A 117 -8.21 1.25 -3.46
N ARG A 118 -7.78 0.88 -4.66
CA ARG A 118 -8.68 0.73 -5.80
C ARG A 118 -9.57 -0.51 -5.64
N ASN A 119 -9.04 -1.55 -5.02
CA ASN A 119 -9.64 -2.88 -4.98
C ASN A 119 -10.37 -3.12 -3.67
N THR A 120 -11.39 -2.32 -3.38
CA THR A 120 -12.13 -2.41 -2.12
C THR A 120 -12.74 -3.80 -1.88
N LYS A 121 -13.11 -4.50 -2.96
CA LYS A 121 -13.64 -5.86 -2.86
C LYS A 121 -12.64 -6.83 -2.24
N ASP A 122 -11.34 -6.64 -2.53
CA ASP A 122 -10.29 -7.52 -2.03
C ASP A 122 -10.06 -7.36 -0.53
N PHE A 123 -10.58 -6.29 0.06
CA PHE A 123 -10.46 -6.00 1.49
C PHE A 123 -11.77 -6.13 2.26
N ALA A 124 -12.87 -6.46 1.58
CA ALA A 124 -14.20 -6.53 2.21
C ALA A 124 -14.25 -7.56 3.35
N PHE A 125 -13.46 -8.65 3.28
CA PHE A 125 -13.40 -9.68 4.32
C PHE A 125 -12.91 -9.17 5.68
N SER A 126 -12.20 -8.03 5.69
CA SER A 126 -11.45 -7.58 6.86
C SER A 126 -12.25 -6.70 7.81
N ASN A 127 -13.35 -6.10 7.37
CA ASN A 127 -14.09 -5.07 8.09
C ASN A 127 -13.26 -3.81 8.38
N ALA A 128 -12.09 -3.65 7.77
CA ALA A 128 -11.34 -2.40 7.88
C ALA A 128 -12.07 -1.28 7.14
N PRO A 129 -11.99 -0.02 7.64
CA PRO A 129 -12.51 1.10 6.86
C PRO A 129 -11.76 1.22 5.54
N LEU A 130 -12.49 1.43 4.45
CA LEU A 130 -11.96 1.47 3.10
C LEU A 130 -12.30 2.79 2.41
N LEU A 131 -11.39 3.26 1.57
CA LEU A 131 -11.61 4.43 0.72
C LEU A 131 -11.03 4.14 -0.66
N ASN A 132 -11.83 4.37 -1.71
CA ASN A 132 -11.39 4.22 -3.10
C ASN A 132 -11.17 5.61 -3.70
N PRO A 133 -9.91 6.06 -3.87
CA PRO A 133 -9.65 7.41 -4.39
C PRO A 133 -9.88 7.55 -5.89
N TRP A 134 -10.12 6.45 -6.62
CA TRP A 134 -10.53 6.51 -8.03
C TRP A 134 -11.97 6.98 -8.19
N GLU A 135 -12.78 6.80 -7.17
CA GLU A 135 -14.16 7.27 -7.17
C GLU A 135 -14.21 8.72 -6.66
N PRO A 136 -14.97 9.59 -7.36
CA PRO A 136 -15.07 10.99 -6.96
C PRO A 136 -15.80 11.21 -5.63
#